data_63dd529661e262f0e45c3c6f26ffd96a
#
_entry.id   63dd529661e262f0e45c3c6f26ffd96a
#
_cell.length_a   1.000
_cell.length_b   1.000
_cell.length_c   1.000
_cell.angle_alpha   90.00
_cell.angle_beta   90.00
_cell.angle_gamma   90.00
#
_symmetry.space_group_name_H-M   'P 1'
#
loop_
_entity.id
_entity.type
_entity.pdbx_description
1 polymer ?
#
loop_
_entity_poly.entity_id
_entity_poly.type
_entity_poly.pdbx_seq_one_letter_code
_entity_poly.pdbx_strand_id
1 'polypeptide(L)'
;MPVLLGKLRLATLKRTKRASTLQVKRNKRVRRVVVSADGAGVVSHAGVGLLREMAEYTGLVDGVTAALADTYRGPWVHAPGRVFTDLAVAVADGADAINGISVLGDREDLHGPVASMPTTWRMLDRIDADHLGAVREGRAAARAAAWAAGAGPDLDSELFAELCLDFDATITIAHSEKENAAATWKKTFGFHPLLCFLDRPDVAGGEALAGLLRAGNAGSNTAADHIKVLDMALAGLPEHARPRPGQEPGTWEGPRLLARSDSAGATHAFAAA
;
A
#
# COMPACT_ATOMS: atom_id res chain seq x y z
N MET A 1 -6.53 -27.76 -17.59
CA MET A 1 -7.06 -27.99 -16.22
C MET A 1 -7.66 -26.70 -15.72
N PRO A 2 -8.89 -26.64 -15.23
CA PRO A 2 -9.53 -25.38 -14.91
C PRO A 2 -9.02 -24.84 -13.56
N VAL A 3 -8.61 -23.58 -13.59
CA VAL A 3 -8.28 -22.76 -12.41
C VAL A 3 -9.51 -22.72 -11.50
N LEU A 4 -9.36 -23.19 -10.27
CA LEU A 4 -10.38 -23.05 -9.23
C LEU A 4 -10.39 -21.58 -8.78
N LEU A 5 -11.15 -20.75 -9.48
CA LEU A 5 -11.67 -19.49 -8.92
C LEU A 5 -12.56 -19.87 -7.74
N GLY A 6 -12.09 -19.61 -6.55
CA GLY A 6 -12.85 -19.75 -5.32
C GLY A 6 -14.23 -19.13 -5.50
N LYS A 7 -15.26 -19.88 -5.19
CA LYS A 7 -16.67 -19.55 -5.41
C LYS A 7 -17.02 -18.20 -4.80
N LEU A 8 -16.96 -17.14 -5.60
CA LEU A 8 -17.85 -16.00 -5.43
C LEU A 8 -19.26 -16.56 -5.58
N ARG A 9 -19.94 -16.82 -4.47
CA ARG A 9 -21.38 -17.12 -4.51
C ARG A 9 -22.08 -15.85 -4.96
N LEU A 10 -22.37 -15.76 -6.25
CA LEU A 10 -23.43 -14.90 -6.75
C LEU A 10 -24.71 -15.30 -6.02
N ALA A 11 -25.06 -14.55 -4.97
CA ALA A 11 -26.38 -14.68 -4.36
C ALA A 11 -27.38 -14.20 -5.43
N THR A 12 -28.25 -15.10 -5.86
CA THR A 12 -29.36 -14.80 -6.77
C THR A 12 -30.21 -13.70 -6.13
N LEU A 13 -30.06 -12.47 -6.62
CA LEU A 13 -30.81 -11.31 -6.17
C LEU A 13 -32.29 -11.54 -6.54
N LYS A 14 -33.14 -11.80 -5.54
CA LYS A 14 -34.58 -11.62 -5.71
C LYS A 14 -34.82 -10.15 -6.05
N ARG A 15 -35.41 -9.93 -7.23
CA ARG A 15 -35.76 -8.62 -7.79
C ARG A 15 -36.71 -7.88 -6.84
N THR A 16 -36.17 -7.10 -5.95
CA THR A 16 -36.96 -6.15 -5.15
C THR A 16 -37.07 -4.83 -5.94
N LYS A 17 -38.29 -4.51 -6.34
CA LYS A 17 -38.63 -3.21 -6.93
C LYS A 17 -38.45 -2.12 -5.87
N ARG A 18 -37.35 -1.42 -5.89
CA ARG A 18 -36.90 -0.25 -5.13
C ARG A 18 -35.59 -0.52 -4.40
N ALA A 19 -34.50 -0.21 -5.03
CA ALA A 19 -33.31 0.25 -4.33
C ALA A 19 -32.45 1.03 -5.32
N SER A 20 -32.53 2.32 -5.22
CA SER A 20 -31.67 3.27 -5.94
C SER A 20 -30.44 3.64 -5.10
N THR A 21 -30.05 2.81 -4.11
CA THR A 21 -28.94 3.10 -3.21
C THR A 21 -28.21 1.82 -2.88
N LEU A 22 -26.90 1.85 -2.95
CA LEU A 22 -26.01 0.84 -2.38
C LEU A 22 -26.28 0.77 -0.88
N GLN A 23 -27.01 -0.25 -0.42
CA GLN A 23 -27.16 -0.51 1.02
C GLN A 23 -25.99 -1.35 1.52
N VAL A 24 -25.07 -0.71 2.21
CA VAL A 24 -24.05 -1.40 3.01
C VAL A 24 -24.72 -1.96 4.24
N LYS A 25 -25.09 -3.24 4.25
CA LYS A 25 -25.56 -3.92 5.47
C LYS A 25 -24.37 -4.16 6.40
N ARG A 26 -24.29 -3.38 7.48
CA ARG A 26 -23.37 -3.63 8.59
C ARG A 26 -23.73 -4.92 9.31
N ASN A 27 -23.02 -6.01 9.02
CA ASN A 27 -22.91 -7.14 9.93
C ASN A 27 -21.60 -7.01 10.70
N LYS A 28 -21.61 -7.27 12.02
CA LYS A 28 -20.49 -7.06 12.95
C LYS A 28 -19.16 -7.74 12.58
N ARG A 29 -19.09 -8.55 11.51
CA ARG A 29 -17.89 -9.30 11.11
C ARG A 29 -17.50 -9.25 9.64
N VAL A 30 -18.37 -8.85 8.72
CA VAL A 30 -18.03 -8.73 7.30
C VAL A 30 -18.91 -7.66 6.66
N ARG A 31 -18.32 -6.58 6.20
CA ARG A 31 -19.00 -5.64 5.32
C ARG A 31 -19.09 -6.29 3.94
N ARG A 32 -20.27 -6.37 3.36
CA ARG A 32 -20.47 -6.81 1.98
C ARG A 32 -20.89 -5.63 1.16
N VAL A 33 -20.05 -5.24 0.21
CA VAL A 33 -20.45 -4.35 -0.88
C VAL A 33 -21.30 -5.16 -1.86
N VAL A 34 -22.51 -4.72 -2.11
CA VAL A 34 -23.37 -5.30 -3.13
C VAL A 34 -23.31 -4.39 -4.35
N VAL A 35 -22.75 -4.89 -5.44
CA VAL A 35 -22.73 -4.16 -6.72
C VAL A 35 -23.94 -4.63 -7.53
N SER A 36 -24.77 -3.69 -7.98
CA SER A 36 -25.86 -3.96 -8.91
C SER A 36 -25.69 -3.12 -10.18
N ALA A 37 -26.15 -3.66 -11.30
CA ALA A 37 -26.07 -2.99 -12.61
C ALA A 37 -27.46 -2.59 -13.12
N ASP A 38 -28.42 -2.33 -12.23
CA ASP A 38 -29.80 -1.96 -12.59
C ASP A 38 -29.97 -0.50 -13.03
N GLY A 39 -28.89 0.27 -12.97
CA GLY A 39 -28.85 1.66 -13.45
C GLY A 39 -29.58 2.69 -12.58
N ALA A 40 -30.19 2.26 -11.48
CA ALA A 40 -30.82 3.16 -10.53
C ALA A 40 -29.83 3.56 -9.43
N GLY A 41 -29.57 4.86 -9.25
CA GLY A 41 -28.64 5.37 -8.23
C GLY A 41 -27.18 5.06 -8.51
N VAL A 42 -26.76 5.20 -9.77
CA VAL A 42 -25.35 5.00 -10.18
C VAL A 42 -24.44 5.96 -9.42
N VAL A 43 -23.50 5.39 -8.69
CA VAL A 43 -22.44 6.12 -7.99
C VAL A 43 -21.14 5.90 -8.76
N SER A 44 -20.52 6.99 -9.24
CA SER A 44 -19.20 6.91 -9.87
C SER A 44 -18.19 6.45 -8.83
N HIS A 45 -17.16 5.70 -9.26
CA HIS A 45 -16.08 5.20 -8.40
C HIS A 45 -16.55 4.26 -7.25
N ALA A 46 -17.71 3.63 -7.37
CA ALA A 46 -18.24 2.74 -6.32
C ALA A 46 -17.29 1.57 -5.99
N GLY A 47 -16.46 1.14 -6.95
CA GLY A 47 -15.43 0.11 -6.74
C GLY A 47 -14.37 0.47 -5.70
N VAL A 48 -14.16 1.76 -5.45
CA VAL A 48 -13.23 2.25 -4.43
C VAL A 48 -13.60 1.78 -3.01
N GLY A 49 -14.90 1.59 -2.75
CA GLY A 49 -15.36 1.00 -1.49
C GLY A 49 -14.78 -0.39 -1.20
N LEU A 50 -14.47 -1.17 -2.24
CA LEU A 50 -13.83 -2.48 -2.09
C LEU A 50 -12.41 -2.38 -1.53
N LEU A 51 -11.67 -1.32 -1.86
CA LEU A 51 -10.31 -1.10 -1.32
C LEU A 51 -10.33 -0.92 0.20
N ARG A 52 -11.33 -0.20 0.71
CA ARG A 52 -11.53 -0.07 2.16
C ARG A 52 -11.83 -1.41 2.83
N GLU A 53 -12.72 -2.20 2.24
CA GLU A 53 -13.05 -3.53 2.77
C GLU A 53 -11.85 -4.46 2.74
N MET A 54 -11.04 -4.41 1.69
CA MET A 54 -9.79 -5.17 1.60
C MET A 54 -8.79 -4.76 2.69
N ALA A 55 -8.65 -3.47 2.97
CA ALA A 55 -7.79 -2.99 4.04
C ALA A 55 -8.27 -3.42 5.44
N GLU A 56 -9.58 -3.50 5.67
CA GLU A 56 -10.14 -4.07 6.91
C GLU A 56 -9.92 -5.59 6.97
N TYR A 57 -10.21 -6.28 5.87
CA TYR A 57 -10.09 -7.74 5.79
C TYR A 57 -8.67 -8.23 6.03
N THR A 58 -7.68 -7.53 5.47
CA THR A 58 -6.25 -7.85 5.63
C THR A 58 -5.66 -7.42 6.97
N GLY A 59 -6.40 -6.68 7.80
CA GLY A 59 -5.94 -6.16 9.07
C GLY A 59 -5.08 -4.89 8.97
N LEU A 60 -4.98 -4.26 7.79
CA LEU A 60 -4.19 -3.03 7.61
C LEU A 60 -4.68 -1.91 8.51
N VAL A 61 -6.00 -1.73 8.64
CA VAL A 61 -6.60 -0.70 9.50
C VAL A 61 -6.21 -0.90 10.96
N ASP A 62 -6.27 -2.13 11.45
CA ASP A 62 -5.95 -2.46 12.84
C ASP A 62 -4.44 -2.33 13.10
N GLY A 63 -3.60 -2.82 12.18
CA GLY A 63 -2.14 -2.72 12.28
C GLY A 63 -1.66 -1.28 12.32
N VAL A 64 -2.16 -0.42 11.43
CA VAL A 64 -1.80 1.02 11.45
C VAL A 64 -2.42 1.74 12.64
N THR A 65 -3.61 1.33 13.11
CA THR A 65 -4.20 1.89 14.33
C THR A 65 -3.32 1.59 15.54
N ALA A 66 -2.82 0.37 15.66
CA ALA A 66 -1.90 -0.01 16.74
C ALA A 66 -0.58 0.78 16.66
N ALA A 67 -0.01 0.91 15.45
CA ALA A 67 1.22 1.65 15.21
C ALA A 67 1.15 3.14 15.56
N LEU A 68 -0.05 3.74 15.54
CA LEU A 68 -0.25 5.17 15.77
C LEU A 68 -1.07 5.47 17.02
N ALA A 69 -1.31 4.49 17.87
CA ALA A 69 -2.21 4.64 19.03
C ALA A 69 -1.73 5.68 20.03
N ASP A 70 -0.41 5.77 20.26
CA ASP A 70 0.23 6.69 21.20
C ASP A 70 0.27 8.14 20.71
N THR A 71 0.04 8.37 19.41
CA THR A 71 -0.06 9.71 18.84
C THR A 71 -1.31 10.47 19.29
N TYR A 72 -2.25 9.80 19.97
CA TYR A 72 -3.52 10.35 20.44
C TYR A 72 -3.60 10.35 21.96
N ARG A 73 -4.09 11.45 22.53
CA ARG A 73 -4.33 11.61 23.96
C ARG A 73 -5.81 11.41 24.27
N GLY A 74 -6.30 10.19 24.28
CA GLY A 74 -7.68 9.89 24.59
C GLY A 74 -8.44 9.23 23.44
N PRO A 75 -9.76 9.02 23.58
CA PRO A 75 -10.53 8.35 22.56
C PRO A 75 -10.57 9.16 21.25
N TRP A 76 -10.42 8.47 20.14
CA TRP A 76 -10.54 9.06 18.81
C TRP A 76 -11.96 8.91 18.25
N VAL A 77 -12.41 9.88 17.49
CA VAL A 77 -13.65 9.79 16.69
C VAL A 77 -13.39 8.92 15.45
N HIS A 78 -12.21 9.11 14.84
CA HIS A 78 -11.74 8.30 13.72
C HIS A 78 -10.43 7.63 14.14
N ALA A 79 -10.39 6.30 14.13
CA ALA A 79 -9.16 5.55 14.41
C ALA A 79 -8.06 5.94 13.43
N PRO A 80 -6.80 6.12 13.85
CA PRO A 80 -5.72 6.59 12.98
C PRO A 80 -5.50 5.69 11.77
N GLY A 81 -5.58 4.37 11.91
CA GLY A 81 -5.51 3.44 10.78
C GLY A 81 -6.66 3.60 9.79
N ARG A 82 -7.85 4.01 10.25
CA ARG A 82 -8.96 4.34 9.36
C ARG A 82 -8.65 5.60 8.55
N VAL A 83 -8.15 6.64 9.21
CA VAL A 83 -7.78 7.90 8.54
C VAL A 83 -6.67 7.66 7.51
N PHE A 84 -5.65 6.88 7.88
CA PHE A 84 -4.57 6.46 6.98
C PHE A 84 -5.11 5.70 5.76
N THR A 85 -5.99 4.72 5.98
CA THR A 85 -6.57 3.90 4.92
C THR A 85 -7.48 4.72 4.00
N ASP A 86 -8.29 5.63 4.55
CA ASP A 86 -9.16 6.50 3.75
C ASP A 86 -8.33 7.41 2.84
N LEU A 87 -7.21 7.96 3.35
CA LEU A 87 -6.28 8.73 2.52
C LEU A 87 -5.64 7.85 1.43
N ALA A 88 -5.20 6.64 1.77
CA ALA A 88 -4.62 5.71 0.78
C ALA A 88 -5.64 5.34 -0.31
N VAL A 89 -6.90 5.14 0.07
CA VAL A 89 -8.02 4.88 -0.87
C VAL A 89 -8.28 6.10 -1.76
N ALA A 90 -8.28 7.32 -1.20
CA ALA A 90 -8.43 8.54 -1.98
C ALA A 90 -7.29 8.70 -3.01
N VAL A 91 -6.04 8.42 -2.61
CA VAL A 91 -4.88 8.44 -3.53
C VAL A 91 -5.02 7.38 -4.63
N ALA A 92 -5.46 6.18 -4.30
CA ALA A 92 -5.72 5.12 -5.28
C ALA A 92 -6.84 5.49 -6.25
N ASP A 93 -7.79 6.33 -5.83
CA ASP A 93 -8.87 6.88 -6.66
C ASP A 93 -8.46 8.13 -7.47
N GLY A 94 -7.18 8.53 -7.38
CA GLY A 94 -6.61 9.61 -8.17
C GLY A 94 -6.41 10.94 -7.43
N ALA A 95 -6.56 10.99 -6.11
CA ALA A 95 -6.26 12.20 -5.35
C ALA A 95 -4.74 12.46 -5.33
N ASP A 96 -4.35 13.68 -5.63
CA ASP A 96 -2.98 14.17 -5.63
C ASP A 96 -2.64 15.03 -4.39
N ALA A 97 -3.63 15.28 -3.54
CA ALA A 97 -3.50 16.10 -2.34
C ALA A 97 -4.41 15.57 -1.21
N ILE A 98 -4.07 15.93 0.04
CA ILE A 98 -4.81 15.49 1.25
C ILE A 98 -6.29 15.89 1.20
N ASN A 99 -6.62 17.03 0.59
CA ASN A 99 -8.00 17.48 0.47
C ASN A 99 -8.88 16.54 -0.40
N GLY A 100 -8.27 15.70 -1.24
CA GLY A 100 -8.98 14.68 -2.01
C GLY A 100 -9.74 13.67 -1.15
N ILE A 101 -9.41 13.54 0.15
CA ILE A 101 -10.17 12.70 1.08
C ILE A 101 -11.64 13.12 1.21
N SER A 102 -11.98 14.38 0.92
CA SER A 102 -13.35 14.88 0.94
C SER A 102 -14.26 14.15 -0.04
N VAL A 103 -13.73 13.66 -1.16
CA VAL A 103 -14.49 12.88 -2.16
C VAL A 103 -15.07 11.60 -1.53
N LEU A 104 -14.36 10.98 -0.58
CA LEU A 104 -14.89 9.85 0.17
C LEU A 104 -15.96 10.30 1.18
N GLY A 105 -15.76 11.47 1.81
CA GLY A 105 -16.69 12.04 2.78
C GLY A 105 -18.04 12.40 2.16
N ASP A 106 -18.06 12.85 0.92
CA ASP A 106 -19.29 13.17 0.17
C ASP A 106 -20.18 11.94 -0.10
N ARG A 107 -19.67 10.74 0.23
CA ARG A 107 -20.34 9.45 0.02
C ARG A 107 -20.37 8.62 1.28
N GLU A 108 -20.92 9.20 2.33
CA GLU A 108 -20.99 8.58 3.66
C GLU A 108 -21.76 7.26 3.65
N ASP A 109 -22.75 7.09 2.78
CA ASP A 109 -23.49 5.82 2.62
C ASP A 109 -22.60 4.67 2.16
N LEU A 110 -21.55 4.96 1.37
CA LEU A 110 -20.59 3.96 0.89
C LEU A 110 -19.43 3.78 1.85
N HIS A 111 -18.87 4.90 2.32
CA HIS A 111 -17.63 4.89 3.12
C HIS A 111 -17.88 4.99 4.62
N GLY A 112 -19.08 5.37 5.06
CA GLY A 112 -19.34 5.76 6.44
C GLY A 112 -18.61 7.07 6.80
N PRO A 113 -18.51 7.42 8.08
CA PRO A 113 -17.85 8.65 8.51
C PRO A 113 -16.38 8.68 8.07
N VAL A 114 -15.98 9.75 7.39
CA VAL A 114 -14.61 10.00 6.92
C VAL A 114 -14.05 11.21 7.65
N ALA A 115 -12.78 11.16 8.02
CA ALA A 115 -12.10 12.25 8.69
C ALA A 115 -11.97 13.48 7.78
N SER A 116 -12.08 14.67 8.35
CA SER A 116 -11.85 15.91 7.62
C SER A 116 -10.38 16.06 7.22
N MET A 117 -10.09 16.85 6.19
CA MET A 117 -8.73 17.17 5.75
C MET A 117 -7.82 17.65 6.90
N PRO A 118 -8.22 18.58 7.78
CA PRO A 118 -7.38 18.97 8.92
C PRO A 118 -7.09 17.83 9.90
N THR A 119 -8.02 16.88 10.06
CA THR A 119 -7.81 15.70 10.91
C THR A 119 -6.81 14.74 10.26
N THR A 120 -6.92 14.53 8.96
CA THR A 120 -5.99 13.72 8.17
C THR A 120 -4.58 14.33 8.19
N TRP A 121 -4.48 15.64 8.00
CA TRP A 121 -3.20 16.35 8.07
C TRP A 121 -2.54 16.17 9.44
N ARG A 122 -3.29 16.36 10.54
CA ARG A 122 -2.78 16.16 11.90
C ARG A 122 -2.36 14.72 12.18
N MET A 123 -3.02 13.74 11.59
CA MET A 123 -2.60 12.34 11.71
C MET A 123 -1.24 12.13 11.04
N LEU A 124 -1.04 12.64 9.83
CA LEU A 124 0.25 12.54 9.13
C LEU A 124 1.37 13.28 9.87
N ASP A 125 1.09 14.49 10.38
CA ASP A 125 2.05 15.35 11.08
C ASP A 125 2.60 14.72 12.37
N ARG A 126 1.91 13.74 12.94
CA ARG A 126 2.32 13.02 14.14
C ARG A 126 3.17 11.78 13.87
N ILE A 127 3.32 11.39 12.62
CA ILE A 127 4.10 10.20 12.24
C ILE A 127 5.57 10.58 12.17
N ASP A 128 6.35 10.10 13.10
CA ASP A 128 7.82 10.20 13.11
C ASP A 128 8.50 8.95 12.54
N ALA A 129 9.82 8.87 12.68
CA ALA A 129 10.60 7.76 12.14
C ALA A 129 10.26 6.39 12.79
N ASP A 130 9.96 6.39 14.10
CA ASP A 130 9.62 5.16 14.83
C ASP A 130 8.23 4.68 14.43
N HIS A 131 7.25 5.59 14.35
CA HIS A 131 5.92 5.26 13.82
C HIS A 131 5.97 4.73 12.39
N LEU A 132 6.84 5.26 11.52
CA LEU A 132 7.02 4.74 10.17
C LEU A 132 7.48 3.29 10.17
N GLY A 133 8.33 2.88 11.11
CA GLY A 133 8.72 1.48 11.32
C GLY A 133 7.51 0.60 11.61
N ALA A 134 6.72 0.95 12.62
CA ALA A 134 5.52 0.20 13.02
C ALA A 134 4.43 0.18 11.92
N VAL A 135 4.25 1.28 11.18
CA VAL A 135 3.34 1.31 10.02
C VAL A 135 3.79 0.35 8.92
N ARG A 136 5.11 0.24 8.66
CA ARG A 136 5.65 -0.73 7.69
C ARG A 136 5.38 -2.17 8.13
N GLU A 137 5.54 -2.48 9.41
CA GLU A 137 5.20 -3.79 9.97
C GLU A 137 3.71 -4.11 9.78
N GLY A 138 2.81 -3.16 10.07
CA GLY A 138 1.38 -3.30 9.81
C GLY A 138 1.06 -3.56 8.34
N ARG A 139 1.76 -2.87 7.42
CA ARG A 139 1.64 -3.11 5.96
C ARG A 139 2.17 -4.49 5.56
N ALA A 140 3.29 -4.95 6.12
CA ALA A 140 3.84 -6.27 5.85
C ALA A 140 2.90 -7.38 6.33
N ALA A 141 2.31 -7.24 7.51
CA ALA A 141 1.32 -8.18 8.03
C ALA A 141 0.05 -8.23 7.13
N ALA A 142 -0.44 -7.08 6.69
CA ALA A 142 -1.58 -7.00 5.78
C ALA A 142 -1.28 -7.65 4.42
N ARG A 143 -0.06 -7.46 3.88
CA ARG A 143 0.40 -8.15 2.67
C ARG A 143 0.43 -9.66 2.86
N ALA A 144 0.99 -10.14 3.96
CA ALA A 144 1.03 -11.57 4.28
C ALA A 144 -0.38 -12.16 4.35
N ALA A 145 -1.34 -11.45 4.96
CA ALA A 145 -2.74 -11.86 4.99
C ALA A 145 -3.38 -11.88 3.60
N ALA A 146 -3.09 -10.89 2.74
CA ALA A 146 -3.58 -10.85 1.36
C ALA A 146 -3.02 -12.01 0.53
N TRP A 147 -1.73 -12.31 0.66
CA TRP A 147 -1.09 -13.42 -0.04
C TRP A 147 -1.66 -14.76 0.43
N ALA A 148 -1.84 -14.95 1.73
CA ALA A 148 -2.48 -16.14 2.28
C ALA A 148 -3.93 -16.32 1.80
N ALA A 149 -4.62 -15.21 1.47
CA ALA A 149 -5.96 -15.23 0.88
C ALA A 149 -5.97 -15.47 -0.66
N GLY A 150 -4.80 -15.70 -1.27
CA GLY A 150 -4.66 -16.02 -2.69
C GLY A 150 -4.31 -14.81 -3.59
N ALA A 151 -3.95 -13.66 -3.02
CA ALA A 151 -3.48 -12.51 -3.79
C ALA A 151 -1.96 -12.54 -4.05
N GLY A 152 -1.22 -13.49 -3.46
CA GLY A 152 0.21 -13.67 -3.67
C GLY A 152 0.54 -14.22 -5.05
N PRO A 153 1.83 -14.10 -5.48
CA PRO A 153 2.32 -14.78 -6.66
C PRO A 153 2.25 -16.31 -6.46
N ASP A 154 2.04 -17.03 -7.53
CA ASP A 154 2.14 -18.50 -7.53
C ASP A 154 3.64 -18.87 -7.59
N LEU A 155 4.25 -19.05 -6.43
CA LEU A 155 5.68 -19.34 -6.29
C LEU A 155 6.10 -20.71 -6.87
N ASP A 156 5.16 -21.58 -7.15
CA ASP A 156 5.41 -22.88 -7.80
C ASP A 156 5.40 -22.79 -9.33
N SER A 157 5.01 -21.64 -9.89
CA SER A 157 4.98 -21.41 -11.32
C SER A 157 6.33 -20.96 -11.87
N GLU A 158 6.63 -21.32 -13.13
CA GLU A 158 7.83 -20.84 -13.83
C GLU A 158 7.89 -19.32 -13.93
N LEU A 159 6.73 -18.64 -13.92
CA LEU A 159 6.62 -17.17 -13.97
C LEU A 159 7.27 -16.50 -12.75
N PHE A 160 7.25 -17.17 -11.59
CA PHE A 160 7.79 -16.70 -10.32
C PHE A 160 8.94 -17.58 -9.79
N ALA A 161 9.67 -18.26 -10.68
CA ALA A 161 10.91 -18.96 -10.32
C ALA A 161 11.90 -18.02 -9.62
N GLU A 162 11.80 -16.71 -9.89
CA GLU A 162 12.51 -15.62 -9.23
C GLU A 162 11.53 -14.51 -8.85
N LEU A 163 11.63 -13.98 -7.64
CA LEU A 163 10.96 -12.76 -7.23
C LEU A 163 11.88 -11.57 -7.53
N CYS A 164 11.51 -10.76 -8.50
CA CYS A 164 12.28 -9.59 -8.91
C CYS A 164 11.92 -8.37 -8.08
N LEU A 165 12.90 -7.81 -7.38
CA LEU A 165 12.82 -6.58 -6.61
C LEU A 165 13.38 -5.45 -7.46
N ASP A 166 12.51 -4.58 -7.99
CA ASP A 166 12.87 -3.45 -8.84
C ASP A 166 13.14 -2.20 -8.01
N PHE A 167 14.35 -1.66 -8.15
CA PHE A 167 14.76 -0.41 -7.53
C PHE A 167 14.74 0.72 -8.55
N ASP A 168 13.98 1.76 -8.28
CA ASP A 168 13.91 2.95 -9.12
C ASP A 168 13.95 4.23 -8.30
N ALA A 169 14.72 5.20 -8.76
CA ALA A 169 14.80 6.53 -8.18
C ALA A 169 14.10 7.53 -9.10
N THR A 170 13.00 8.10 -8.61
CA THR A 170 12.20 9.05 -9.38
C THR A 170 12.25 10.45 -8.79
N ILE A 171 12.03 11.48 -9.61
CA ILE A 171 11.95 12.86 -9.13
C ILE A 171 10.50 13.21 -8.83
N THR A 172 10.25 13.62 -7.59
CA THR A 172 8.98 14.19 -7.18
C THR A 172 9.11 15.71 -7.12
N ILE A 173 8.48 16.41 -8.06
CA ILE A 173 8.51 17.88 -8.09
C ILE A 173 7.63 18.40 -6.97
N ALA A 174 8.20 19.22 -6.10
CA ALA A 174 7.50 19.87 -4.99
C ALA A 174 8.21 21.19 -4.66
N HIS A 175 7.64 22.30 -5.11
CA HIS A 175 8.09 23.63 -4.74
C HIS A 175 7.58 23.92 -3.32
N SER A 176 8.38 23.58 -2.32
CA SER A 176 7.99 23.76 -0.93
C SER A 176 9.21 24.02 -0.04
N GLU A 177 8.98 24.62 1.12
CA GLU A 177 9.98 24.84 2.17
C GLU A 177 10.09 23.63 3.12
N LYS A 178 9.55 22.48 2.74
CA LYS A 178 9.62 21.28 3.56
C LYS A 178 11.05 20.78 3.68
N GLU A 179 11.34 20.16 4.81
CA GLU A 179 12.64 19.56 5.08
C GLU A 179 13.07 18.63 3.93
N ASN A 180 14.33 18.76 3.52
CA ASN A 180 14.95 18.03 2.41
C ASN A 180 14.41 18.32 1.00
N ALA A 181 13.46 19.23 0.82
CA ALA A 181 13.16 19.74 -0.51
C ALA A 181 14.37 20.51 -1.05
N ALA A 182 14.88 20.13 -2.21
CA ALA A 182 16.09 20.68 -2.79
C ALA A 182 16.07 20.70 -4.32
N ALA A 183 16.97 21.48 -4.92
CA ALA A 183 17.15 21.49 -6.36
C ALA A 183 17.61 20.10 -6.86
N THR A 184 16.94 19.58 -7.90
CA THR A 184 17.25 18.29 -8.50
C THR A 184 18.24 18.44 -9.66
N TRP A 185 18.86 17.34 -10.05
CA TRP A 185 19.77 17.33 -11.21
C TRP A 185 19.08 17.67 -12.55
N LYS A 186 17.74 17.47 -12.64
CA LYS A 186 16.93 17.90 -13.80
C LYS A 186 16.53 19.37 -13.76
N LYS A 187 17.15 20.19 -12.89
CA LYS A 187 16.84 21.60 -12.73
C LYS A 187 15.39 21.90 -12.31
N THR A 188 14.76 20.94 -11.62
CA THR A 188 13.50 21.10 -10.90
C THR A 188 13.78 21.24 -9.40
N PHE A 189 12.74 21.38 -8.57
CA PHE A 189 12.87 21.47 -7.12
C PHE A 189 11.91 20.48 -6.46
N GLY A 190 12.38 19.75 -5.46
CA GLY A 190 11.57 18.78 -4.73
C GLY A 190 12.39 17.68 -4.09
N PHE A 191 11.99 16.43 -4.32
CA PHE A 191 12.56 15.24 -3.70
C PHE A 191 13.02 14.23 -4.76
N HIS A 192 13.89 13.29 -4.34
CA HIS A 192 14.39 12.20 -5.16
C HIS A 192 14.25 10.87 -4.42
N PRO A 193 12.98 10.38 -4.19
CA PRO A 193 12.75 9.13 -3.51
C PRO A 193 13.37 7.95 -4.26
N LEU A 194 13.87 6.97 -3.49
CA LEU A 194 14.25 5.65 -3.96
C LEU A 194 13.15 4.66 -3.56
N LEU A 195 12.60 3.97 -4.51
CA LEU A 195 11.49 3.05 -4.35
C LEU A 195 11.92 1.62 -4.68
N CYS A 196 11.26 0.64 -4.07
CA CYS A 196 11.40 -0.77 -4.41
C CYS A 196 10.02 -1.39 -4.62
N PHE A 197 9.85 -2.05 -5.75
CA PHE A 197 8.65 -2.79 -6.11
C PHE A 197 8.97 -4.27 -6.31
N LEU A 198 8.04 -5.14 -5.95
CA LEU A 198 8.03 -6.50 -6.43
C LEU A 198 7.43 -6.50 -7.84
N ASP A 199 8.16 -7.02 -8.82
CA ASP A 199 7.64 -7.21 -10.17
C ASP A 199 6.52 -8.28 -10.14
N ARG A 200 5.33 -7.91 -10.61
CA ARG A 200 4.13 -8.73 -10.59
C ARG A 200 3.53 -8.77 -12.00
N PRO A 201 4.09 -9.58 -12.90
CA PRO A 201 3.58 -9.69 -14.27
C PRO A 201 2.15 -10.26 -14.35
N ASP A 202 1.68 -10.90 -13.29
CA ASP A 202 0.31 -11.38 -13.11
C ASP A 202 -0.70 -10.27 -12.74
N VAL A 203 -0.21 -9.13 -12.25
CA VAL A 203 -1.01 -7.93 -11.93
C VAL A 203 -0.34 -6.70 -12.50
N ALA A 204 -1.11 -5.78 -13.04
CA ALA A 204 -0.58 -4.56 -13.66
C ALA A 204 0.13 -3.66 -12.63
N GLY A 205 1.36 -3.23 -12.94
CA GLY A 205 2.08 -2.20 -12.22
C GLY A 205 2.92 -2.63 -11.02
N GLY A 206 2.99 -3.93 -10.71
CA GLY A 206 3.81 -4.43 -9.62
C GLY A 206 3.25 -4.13 -8.23
N GLU A 207 3.99 -4.52 -7.18
CA GLU A 207 3.59 -4.39 -5.79
C GLU A 207 4.61 -3.55 -5.00
N ALA A 208 4.20 -2.40 -4.47
CA ALA A 208 5.11 -1.51 -3.73
C ALA A 208 5.54 -2.14 -2.39
N LEU A 209 6.83 -2.41 -2.23
CA LEU A 209 7.43 -2.98 -1.03
C LEU A 209 7.94 -1.91 -0.08
N ALA A 210 8.84 -1.06 -0.56
CA ALA A 210 9.54 -0.09 0.26
C ALA A 210 9.78 1.23 -0.48
N GLY A 211 10.08 2.27 0.27
CA GLY A 211 10.48 3.55 -0.25
C GLY A 211 11.21 4.39 0.79
N LEU A 212 12.20 5.12 0.34
CA LEU A 212 12.96 6.08 1.12
C LEU A 212 12.83 7.45 0.46
N LEU A 213 12.18 8.40 1.15
CA LEU A 213 12.15 9.79 0.71
C LEU A 213 13.54 10.40 0.93
N ARG A 214 14.12 10.92 -0.16
CA ARG A 214 15.45 11.54 -0.14
C ARG A 214 15.37 12.98 -0.60
N ALA A 215 16.37 13.78 -0.23
CA ALA A 215 16.50 15.14 -0.71
C ALA A 215 16.55 15.17 -2.25
N GLY A 216 16.06 16.26 -2.84
CA GLY A 216 16.03 16.44 -4.30
C GLY A 216 17.40 16.33 -4.98
N ASN A 217 18.47 16.67 -4.25
CA ASN A 217 19.86 16.57 -4.70
C ASN A 217 20.54 15.24 -4.33
N ALA A 218 19.82 14.25 -3.80
CA ALA A 218 20.37 12.93 -3.50
C ALA A 218 20.89 12.24 -4.77
N GLY A 219 22.05 11.61 -4.67
CA GLY A 219 22.62 10.83 -5.77
C GLY A 219 21.78 9.60 -6.11
N SER A 220 21.73 9.22 -7.37
CA SER A 220 21.05 8.00 -7.82
C SER A 220 21.79 6.71 -7.42
N ASN A 221 23.08 6.81 -7.11
CA ASN A 221 24.01 5.68 -6.92
C ASN A 221 24.48 5.49 -5.47
N THR A 222 23.72 5.95 -4.47
CA THR A 222 24.06 5.81 -3.05
C THR A 222 23.83 4.38 -2.60
N ALA A 223 24.85 3.54 -2.52
CA ALA A 223 24.74 2.13 -2.10
C ALA A 223 24.06 1.97 -0.74
N ALA A 224 24.38 2.82 0.24
CA ALA A 224 23.77 2.77 1.57
C ALA A 224 22.23 2.94 1.53
N ASP A 225 21.73 3.80 0.65
CA ASP A 225 20.28 3.99 0.48
C ASP A 225 19.64 2.75 -0.17
N HIS A 226 20.31 2.14 -1.17
CA HIS A 226 19.83 0.92 -1.81
C HIS A 226 19.78 -0.25 -0.83
N ILE A 227 20.83 -0.43 0.00
CA ILE A 227 20.87 -1.45 1.05
C ILE A 227 19.72 -1.23 2.05
N LYS A 228 19.54 0.00 2.52
CA LYS A 228 18.44 0.34 3.44
C LYS A 228 17.06 0.03 2.83
N VAL A 229 16.87 0.35 1.55
CA VAL A 229 15.60 0.07 0.85
C VAL A 229 15.42 -1.43 0.62
N LEU A 230 16.51 -2.18 0.35
CA LEU A 230 16.49 -3.63 0.24
C LEU A 230 16.05 -4.28 1.56
N ASP A 231 16.66 -3.88 2.69
CA ASP A 231 16.28 -4.39 4.01
C ASP A 231 14.77 -4.15 4.30
N MET A 232 14.29 -2.94 4.01
CA MET A 232 12.88 -2.60 4.16
C MET A 232 11.99 -3.40 3.20
N ALA A 233 12.43 -3.66 1.99
CA ALA A 233 11.68 -4.43 1.00
C ALA A 233 11.59 -5.90 1.41
N LEU A 234 12.70 -6.50 1.85
CA LEU A 234 12.73 -7.86 2.39
C LEU A 234 11.83 -7.98 3.62
N ALA A 235 11.91 -7.03 4.56
CA ALA A 235 11.02 -7.00 5.72
C ALA A 235 9.53 -6.87 5.32
N GLY A 236 9.25 -6.27 4.18
CA GLY A 236 7.91 -6.14 3.61
C GLY A 236 7.35 -7.41 2.98
N LEU A 237 8.17 -8.40 2.62
CA LEU A 237 7.72 -9.67 2.06
C LEU A 237 7.21 -10.63 3.17
N PRO A 238 6.25 -11.54 2.87
CA PRO A 238 5.90 -12.62 3.76
C PRO A 238 7.10 -13.52 4.09
N GLU A 239 7.12 -14.12 5.29
CA GLU A 239 8.25 -14.91 5.78
C GLU A 239 8.65 -16.06 4.86
N HIS A 240 7.69 -16.71 4.21
CA HIS A 240 7.94 -17.81 3.28
C HIS A 240 8.52 -17.37 1.94
N ALA A 241 8.59 -16.06 1.68
CA ALA A 241 9.08 -15.47 0.43
C ALA A 241 10.38 -14.68 0.62
N ARG A 242 11.01 -14.74 1.78
CA ARG A 242 12.25 -14.03 2.09
C ARG A 242 13.18 -14.81 3.00
N PRO A 243 14.52 -14.65 2.91
CA PRO A 243 15.45 -15.17 3.88
C PRO A 243 15.19 -14.61 5.29
N ARG A 244 15.54 -15.36 6.32
CA ARG A 244 15.49 -14.87 7.69
C ARG A 244 16.67 -13.94 7.97
N PRO A 245 16.52 -12.90 8.78
CA PRO A 245 17.64 -12.09 9.20
C PRO A 245 18.75 -12.97 9.82
N GLY A 246 19.99 -12.80 9.35
CA GLY A 246 21.14 -13.57 9.80
C GLY A 246 21.19 -15.02 9.29
N GLN A 247 20.36 -15.40 8.33
CA GLN A 247 20.46 -16.71 7.69
C GLN A 247 21.75 -16.80 6.87
N GLU A 248 22.48 -17.92 7.03
CA GLU A 248 23.71 -18.16 6.28
C GLU A 248 23.47 -18.15 4.76
N PRO A 249 24.32 -17.46 3.98
CA PRO A 249 24.22 -17.45 2.53
C PRO A 249 24.17 -18.88 1.94
N GLY A 250 23.24 -19.11 1.02
CA GLY A 250 23.07 -20.42 0.36
C GLY A 250 22.23 -21.45 1.13
N THR A 251 21.74 -21.12 2.33
CA THR A 251 20.83 -22.00 3.09
C THR A 251 19.34 -21.66 2.88
N TRP A 252 19.07 -20.66 2.07
CA TRP A 252 17.70 -20.27 1.72
C TRP A 252 17.12 -21.24 0.68
N GLU A 253 16.00 -21.88 1.03
CA GLU A 253 15.29 -22.87 0.17
C GLU A 253 14.03 -22.28 -0.46
N GLY A 254 13.70 -21.02 -0.21
CA GLY A 254 12.56 -20.34 -0.80
C GLY A 254 12.83 -19.83 -2.23
N PRO A 255 11.92 -18.99 -2.78
CA PRO A 255 12.08 -18.44 -4.13
C PRO A 255 13.37 -17.65 -4.26
N ARG A 256 13.99 -17.72 -5.43
CA ARG A 256 15.16 -16.88 -5.72
C ARG A 256 14.75 -15.41 -5.69
N LEU A 257 15.59 -14.55 -5.07
CA LEU A 257 15.40 -13.11 -5.05
C LEU A 257 16.39 -12.46 -6.01
N LEU A 258 15.89 -11.65 -6.92
CA LEU A 258 16.68 -10.87 -7.87
C LEU A 258 16.50 -9.39 -7.58
N ALA A 259 17.56 -8.68 -7.20
CA ALA A 259 17.56 -7.23 -7.15
C ALA A 259 17.88 -6.66 -8.54
N ARG A 260 16.97 -5.85 -9.09
CA ARG A 260 17.12 -5.18 -10.38
C ARG A 260 17.12 -3.67 -10.19
N SER A 261 18.08 -2.98 -10.75
CA SER A 261 18.13 -1.51 -10.77
C SER A 261 18.63 -1.02 -12.13
N ASP A 262 18.43 0.27 -12.42
CA ASP A 262 19.08 0.91 -13.54
C ASP A 262 20.62 0.94 -13.36
N SER A 263 21.33 1.36 -14.39
CA SER A 263 22.81 1.43 -14.36
C SER A 263 23.35 2.37 -13.29
N ALA A 264 22.57 3.36 -12.84
CA ALA A 264 23.00 4.28 -11.81
C ALA A 264 22.92 3.65 -10.41
N GLY A 265 21.94 2.77 -10.17
CA GLY A 265 21.78 2.02 -8.91
C GLY A 265 22.69 0.80 -8.81
N ALA A 266 23.11 0.20 -9.92
CA ALA A 266 23.92 -1.02 -9.95
C ALA A 266 25.39 -0.74 -9.62
N THR A 267 25.68 -0.40 -8.37
CA THR A 267 27.06 -0.15 -7.90
C THR A 267 27.71 -1.43 -7.35
N HIS A 268 29.06 -1.54 -7.45
CA HIS A 268 29.79 -2.64 -6.85
C HIS A 268 29.52 -2.77 -5.34
N ALA A 269 29.41 -1.63 -4.64
CA ALA A 269 29.15 -1.62 -3.21
C ALA A 269 27.75 -2.17 -2.85
N PHE A 270 26.74 -1.93 -3.69
CA PHE A 270 25.40 -2.51 -3.51
C PHE A 270 25.39 -4.01 -3.89
N ALA A 271 26.10 -4.39 -4.95
CA ALA A 271 26.15 -5.79 -5.40
C ALA A 271 26.96 -6.70 -4.43
N ALA A 272 27.80 -6.12 -3.57
CA ALA A 272 28.62 -6.85 -2.62
C ALA A 272 27.97 -6.94 -1.22
N ALA A 273 26.87 -6.26 -1.00
CA ALA A 273 26.13 -6.24 0.25
C ALA A 273 25.12 -7.37 0.32
#